data_14fff55b8d3ed223f155c405a798006c
#
_entry.id   14fff55b8d3ed223f155c405a798006c
#
_cell.length_a   1.000
_cell.length_b   1.000
_cell.length_c   1.000
_cell.angle_alpha   90.00
_cell.angle_beta   90.00
_cell.angle_gamma   90.00
#
_symmetry.space_group_name_H-M   'P 1'
#
loop_
_entity.id
_entity.type
_entity.pdbx_description
1 polymer ?
#
loop_
_entity_poly.entity_id
_entity_poly.type
_entity_poly.pdbx_seq_one_letter_code
_entity_poly.pdbx_strand_id
1 'polypeptide(L)'
;VSPVRIHYRDGGAGRPIVILHGGWGYEIYPFDRQIAALSADHRLVIPDRTGYGGSGRLVRQERDFHHRAAAETLAVIEAIGLERPVLWGHSDGAVIALLMGLSAPERLVGLIVEATHFFRSKPASREFFDTMIANPDALGERVTTVLAREHGEAWRDLITANGVAWRRIADERSDADEDLYGGRLGSLRVPALVIHGARDPRTEPGELDALRAALFGQPHRSAARFQILAEGAHSPHSERATADEVTRIAQRFLSDIADPARPAPPADPARPADPARPADPALPAPPGLPAPRDLPAPRDLPAPRDLPAPRDLPAPPDLPAPRDLPDPPDLPDPPDHQ
;
A
#
# COMPACT_ATOMS: atom_id res chain seq x y z
N VAL A 1 -11.24 1.81 24.76
CA VAL A 1 -11.32 1.93 23.30
C VAL A 1 -12.28 0.84 22.85
N SER A 2 -13.36 1.20 22.14
CA SER A 2 -14.29 0.19 21.62
C SER A 2 -13.56 -0.70 20.61
N PRO A 3 -13.84 -2.02 20.61
CA PRO A 3 -13.24 -2.93 19.64
C PRO A 3 -13.66 -2.51 18.22
N VAL A 4 -12.71 -2.49 17.31
CA VAL A 4 -12.95 -2.23 15.88
C VAL A 4 -13.19 -3.56 15.19
N ARG A 5 -14.30 -3.67 14.47
CA ARG A 5 -14.58 -4.85 13.65
C ARG A 5 -13.85 -4.72 12.32
N ILE A 6 -12.99 -5.67 11.99
CA ILE A 6 -12.33 -5.76 10.69
C ILE A 6 -12.93 -6.91 9.89
N HIS A 7 -13.46 -6.56 8.73
CA HIS A 7 -13.85 -7.53 7.71
C HIS A 7 -12.61 -7.93 6.89
N TYR A 8 -12.51 -9.20 6.54
CA TYR A 8 -11.44 -9.68 5.66
C TYR A 8 -11.90 -10.84 4.77
N ARG A 9 -11.29 -10.94 3.61
CA ARG A 9 -11.40 -12.10 2.72
C ARG A 9 -10.27 -13.06 3.05
N ASP A 10 -10.56 -14.37 3.08
CA ASP A 10 -9.61 -15.42 3.44
C ASP A 10 -9.81 -16.61 2.49
N GLY A 11 -8.76 -17.03 1.79
CA GLY A 11 -8.84 -18.12 0.82
C GLY A 11 -7.49 -18.71 0.50
N GLY A 12 -7.50 -19.89 -0.15
CA GLY A 12 -6.29 -20.64 -0.43
C GLY A 12 -5.74 -21.40 0.78
N ALA A 13 -4.56 -22.01 0.61
CA ALA A 13 -3.90 -22.79 1.66
C ALA A 13 -2.38 -22.70 1.50
N GLY A 14 -1.63 -22.84 2.60
CA GLY A 14 -0.17 -22.78 2.61
C GLY A 14 0.36 -21.53 3.29
N ARG A 15 1.51 -21.00 2.82
CA ARG A 15 2.15 -19.85 3.46
C ARG A 15 1.30 -18.58 3.33
N PRO A 16 1.13 -17.81 4.43
CA PRO A 16 0.23 -16.68 4.41
C PRO A 16 0.81 -15.48 3.65
N ILE A 17 -0.05 -14.86 2.83
CA ILE A 17 0.16 -13.54 2.22
C ILE A 17 -0.98 -12.64 2.67
N VAL A 18 -0.67 -11.49 3.24
CA VAL A 18 -1.66 -10.44 3.55
C VAL A 18 -1.58 -9.37 2.47
N ILE A 19 -2.71 -9.15 1.77
CA ILE A 19 -2.81 -8.14 0.71
C ILE A 19 -3.42 -6.88 1.30
N LEU A 20 -2.72 -5.76 1.17
CA LEU A 20 -3.10 -4.45 1.69
C LEU A 20 -3.48 -3.52 0.53
N HIS A 21 -4.75 -3.15 0.47
CA HIS A 21 -5.30 -2.29 -0.58
C HIS A 21 -4.84 -0.83 -0.45
N GLY A 22 -4.98 -0.07 -1.54
CA GLY A 22 -4.69 1.36 -1.62
C GLY A 22 -5.73 2.26 -0.94
N GLY A 23 -5.64 3.57 -1.19
CA GLY A 23 -6.46 4.59 -0.56
C GLY A 23 -7.94 4.58 -0.96
N TRP A 24 -8.33 3.80 -1.97
CA TRP A 24 -9.69 3.73 -2.48
C TRP A 24 -10.41 2.41 -2.18
N GLY A 25 -9.79 1.51 -1.42
CA GLY A 25 -10.32 0.18 -1.15
C GLY A 25 -9.75 -0.89 -2.06
N TYR A 26 -10.35 -2.07 -2.00
CA TYR A 26 -9.89 -3.26 -2.71
C TYR A 26 -10.48 -3.37 -4.13
N GLU A 27 -11.80 -3.12 -4.27
CA GLU A 27 -12.52 -3.46 -5.51
C GLU A 27 -12.17 -2.58 -6.71
N ILE A 28 -11.59 -1.40 -6.47
CA ILE A 28 -11.17 -0.50 -7.56
C ILE A 28 -9.94 -1.05 -8.32
N TYR A 29 -9.05 -1.75 -7.60
CA TYR A 29 -7.83 -2.37 -8.12
C TYR A 29 -7.69 -3.78 -7.54
N PRO A 30 -8.53 -4.76 -7.98
CA PRO A 30 -8.55 -6.10 -7.41
C PRO A 30 -7.33 -6.92 -7.82
N PHE A 31 -6.93 -7.83 -6.94
CA PHE A 31 -5.81 -8.75 -7.14
C PHE A 31 -6.27 -10.12 -7.71
N ASP A 32 -7.32 -10.17 -8.50
CA ASP A 32 -7.97 -11.40 -8.96
C ASP A 32 -7.01 -12.36 -9.66
N ARG A 33 -6.10 -11.84 -10.51
CA ARG A 33 -5.10 -12.67 -11.22
C ARG A 33 -4.08 -13.26 -10.27
N GLN A 34 -3.63 -12.49 -9.30
CA GLN A 34 -2.66 -12.92 -8.30
C GLN A 34 -3.28 -13.93 -7.35
N ILE A 35 -4.54 -13.71 -6.95
CA ILE A 35 -5.31 -14.67 -6.15
C ILE A 35 -5.45 -15.99 -6.90
N ALA A 36 -5.89 -15.96 -8.16
CA ALA A 36 -6.02 -17.16 -8.97
C ALA A 36 -4.71 -17.94 -9.14
N ALA A 37 -3.59 -17.22 -9.26
CA ALA A 37 -2.28 -17.80 -9.49
C ALA A 37 -1.59 -18.34 -8.22
N LEU A 38 -1.97 -17.82 -7.04
CA LEU A 38 -1.25 -18.10 -5.78
C LEU A 38 -2.06 -18.92 -4.77
N SER A 39 -3.38 -19.00 -4.90
CA SER A 39 -4.26 -19.64 -3.89
C SER A 39 -4.04 -21.15 -3.74
N ALA A 40 -3.39 -21.82 -4.70
CA ALA A 40 -3.05 -23.23 -4.59
C ALA A 40 -1.96 -23.48 -3.52
N ASP A 41 -1.02 -22.56 -3.37
CA ASP A 41 0.18 -22.73 -2.53
C ASP A 41 0.28 -21.70 -1.38
N HIS A 42 -0.63 -20.72 -1.38
CA HIS A 42 -0.63 -19.62 -0.38
C HIS A 42 -2.04 -19.38 0.17
N ARG A 43 -2.11 -19.15 1.49
CA ARG A 43 -3.29 -18.60 2.13
C ARG A 43 -3.28 -17.07 1.94
N LEU A 44 -4.31 -16.55 1.28
CA LEU A 44 -4.44 -15.13 0.94
C LEU A 44 -5.45 -14.48 1.87
N VAL A 45 -5.01 -13.50 2.64
CA VAL A 45 -5.84 -12.74 3.57
C VAL A 45 -5.86 -11.28 3.13
N ILE A 46 -7.06 -10.74 2.94
CA ILE A 46 -7.27 -9.39 2.40
C ILE A 46 -8.16 -8.63 3.37
N PRO A 47 -7.59 -7.93 4.36
CA PRO A 47 -8.38 -7.12 5.28
C PRO A 47 -8.86 -5.84 4.59
N ASP A 48 -10.12 -5.49 4.84
CA ASP A 48 -10.61 -4.15 4.61
C ASP A 48 -10.13 -3.29 5.80
N ARG A 49 -9.31 -2.27 5.56
CA ARG A 49 -8.86 -1.38 6.64
C ARG A 49 -10.04 -0.67 7.29
N THR A 50 -9.90 -0.21 8.53
CA THR A 50 -10.94 0.58 9.20
C THR A 50 -11.44 1.72 8.29
N GLY A 51 -12.75 1.76 8.09
CA GLY A 51 -13.43 2.71 7.20
C GLY A 51 -13.70 2.18 5.80
N TYR A 52 -13.10 1.07 5.39
CA TYR A 52 -13.22 0.50 4.05
C TYR A 52 -14.11 -0.75 4.03
N GLY A 53 -14.76 -0.99 2.91
CA GLY A 53 -15.53 -2.20 2.65
C GLY A 53 -16.49 -2.59 3.76
N GLY A 54 -16.36 -3.82 4.25
CA GLY A 54 -17.18 -4.37 5.34
C GLY A 54 -16.71 -4.02 6.76
N SER A 55 -15.59 -3.30 6.90
CA SER A 55 -15.03 -2.94 8.22
C SER A 55 -15.77 -1.80 8.92
N GLY A 56 -15.48 -1.60 10.21
CA GLY A 56 -16.06 -0.55 11.03
C GLY A 56 -15.84 0.85 10.43
N ARG A 57 -16.81 1.74 10.62
CA ARG A 57 -16.75 3.10 10.05
C ARG A 57 -15.57 3.89 10.60
N LEU A 58 -14.95 4.67 9.72
CA LEU A 58 -13.94 5.67 10.07
C LEU A 58 -14.64 7.01 10.29
N VAL A 59 -14.40 7.63 11.45
CA VAL A 59 -14.93 8.97 11.74
C VAL A 59 -14.04 10.04 11.10
N ARG A 60 -12.72 9.82 11.12
CA ARG A 60 -11.72 10.77 10.61
C ARG A 60 -10.42 10.05 10.27
N GLN A 61 -9.75 10.46 9.20
CA GLN A 61 -8.42 9.99 8.84
C GLN A 61 -7.38 11.07 9.16
N GLU A 62 -6.45 10.74 10.06
CA GLU A 62 -5.42 11.66 10.50
C GLU A 62 -4.15 11.51 9.65
N ARG A 63 -3.21 12.45 9.77
CA ARG A 63 -1.94 12.42 9.04
C ARG A 63 -1.07 11.19 9.32
N ASP A 64 -1.27 10.53 10.46
CA ASP A 64 -0.56 9.32 10.88
C ASP A 64 -1.31 8.03 10.48
N PHE A 65 -2.27 8.12 9.57
CA PHE A 65 -3.15 6.99 9.23
C PHE A 65 -2.40 5.75 8.72
N HIS A 66 -1.29 5.92 8.04
CA HIS A 66 -0.46 4.78 7.62
C HIS A 66 0.11 4.02 8.84
N HIS A 67 0.58 4.74 9.86
CA HIS A 67 1.07 4.14 11.10
C HIS A 67 -0.04 3.44 11.88
N ARG A 68 -1.22 4.05 11.95
CA ARG A 68 -2.40 3.42 12.59
C ARG A 68 -2.84 2.16 11.85
N ALA A 69 -2.89 2.22 10.52
CA ALA A 69 -3.21 1.07 9.70
C ALA A 69 -2.15 -0.05 9.80
N ALA A 70 -0.87 0.30 9.97
CA ALA A 70 0.19 -0.67 10.24
C ALA A 70 -0.03 -1.39 11.58
N ALA A 71 -0.36 -0.66 12.64
CA ALA A 71 -0.68 -1.24 13.94
C ALA A 71 -1.96 -2.10 13.90
N GLU A 72 -3.00 -1.63 13.19
CA GLU A 72 -4.24 -2.39 12.97
C GLU A 72 -3.97 -3.69 12.20
N THR A 73 -3.19 -3.64 11.12
CA THR A 73 -2.82 -4.83 10.34
C THR A 73 -2.06 -5.84 11.19
N LEU A 74 -1.15 -5.39 12.05
CA LEU A 74 -0.43 -6.27 12.96
C LEU A 74 -1.38 -6.95 13.95
N ALA A 75 -2.35 -6.22 14.51
CA ALA A 75 -3.36 -6.77 15.39
C ALA A 75 -4.26 -7.80 14.67
N VAL A 76 -4.61 -7.56 13.40
CA VAL A 76 -5.35 -8.54 12.57
C VAL A 76 -4.52 -9.82 12.38
N ILE A 77 -3.24 -9.70 12.00
CA ILE A 77 -2.32 -10.83 11.82
C ILE A 77 -2.27 -11.69 13.11
N GLU A 78 -2.18 -11.04 14.26
CA GLU A 78 -2.17 -11.71 15.57
C GLU A 78 -3.50 -12.39 15.88
N ALA A 79 -4.61 -11.68 15.69
CA ALA A 79 -5.96 -12.17 16.01
C ALA A 79 -6.35 -13.41 15.21
N ILE A 80 -5.92 -13.51 13.93
CA ILE A 80 -6.21 -14.67 13.08
C ILE A 80 -5.09 -15.71 13.05
N GLY A 81 -4.05 -15.53 13.89
CA GLY A 81 -2.97 -16.49 14.08
C GLY A 81 -2.09 -16.71 12.85
N LEU A 82 -1.82 -15.66 12.08
CA LEU A 82 -0.89 -15.79 10.96
C LEU A 82 0.56 -15.73 11.45
N GLU A 83 1.32 -16.77 11.15
CA GLU A 83 2.74 -16.83 11.48
C GLU A 83 3.55 -16.23 10.33
N ARG A 84 4.19 -15.09 10.58
CA ARG A 84 5.14 -14.43 9.71
C ARG A 84 4.70 -14.37 8.23
N PRO A 85 3.60 -13.66 7.91
CA PRO A 85 3.14 -13.56 6.54
C PRO A 85 4.10 -12.75 5.66
N VAL A 86 3.96 -12.91 4.34
CA VAL A 86 4.40 -11.91 3.38
C VAL A 86 3.32 -10.83 3.33
N LEU A 87 3.71 -9.56 3.33
CA LEU A 87 2.78 -8.46 3.05
C LEU A 87 2.90 -8.08 1.58
N TRP A 88 1.76 -7.97 0.91
CA TRP A 88 1.69 -7.40 -0.44
C TRP A 88 0.83 -6.15 -0.40
N GLY A 89 1.47 -4.99 -0.43
CA GLY A 89 0.80 -3.69 -0.36
C GLY A 89 0.79 -2.95 -1.70
N HIS A 90 -0.32 -2.29 -2.00
CA HIS A 90 -0.48 -1.40 -3.13
C HIS A 90 -0.74 0.03 -2.66
N SER A 91 -0.05 1.05 -3.21
CA SER A 91 -0.24 2.46 -2.91
C SER A 91 -0.13 2.73 -1.39
N ASP A 92 -1.18 3.25 -0.70
CA ASP A 92 -1.21 3.37 0.77
C ASP A 92 -0.85 2.04 1.47
N GLY A 93 -1.34 0.90 0.95
CA GLY A 93 -1.01 -0.43 1.47
C GLY A 93 0.48 -0.75 1.36
N ALA A 94 1.17 -0.24 0.35
CA ALA A 94 2.61 -0.40 0.19
C ALA A 94 3.40 0.42 1.22
N VAL A 95 2.95 1.66 1.51
CA VAL A 95 3.51 2.47 2.61
C VAL A 95 3.33 1.76 3.94
N ILE A 96 2.12 1.24 4.21
CA ILE A 96 1.81 0.48 5.43
C ILE A 96 2.73 -0.74 5.56
N ALA A 97 2.91 -1.53 4.48
CA ALA A 97 3.78 -2.70 4.48
C ALA A 97 5.24 -2.34 4.81
N LEU A 98 5.78 -1.26 4.22
CA LEU A 98 7.14 -0.78 4.53
C LEU A 98 7.27 -0.33 5.98
N LEU A 99 6.29 0.41 6.52
CA LEU A 99 6.29 0.81 7.93
C LEU A 99 6.27 -0.40 8.87
N MET A 100 5.51 -1.46 8.54
CA MET A 100 5.51 -2.71 9.30
C MET A 100 6.86 -3.43 9.20
N GLY A 101 7.48 -3.47 8.01
CA GLY A 101 8.82 -4.03 7.82
C GLY A 101 9.91 -3.31 8.61
N LEU A 102 9.73 -2.00 8.88
CA LEU A 102 10.63 -1.20 9.71
C LEU A 102 10.38 -1.36 11.22
N SER A 103 9.12 -1.57 11.63
CA SER A 103 8.74 -1.59 13.05
C SER A 103 8.68 -3.00 13.66
N ALA A 104 8.38 -4.03 12.88
CA ALA A 104 8.22 -5.40 13.34
C ALA A 104 8.80 -6.42 12.32
N PRO A 105 10.09 -6.30 11.93
CA PRO A 105 10.69 -7.13 10.87
C PRO A 105 10.66 -8.63 11.18
N GLU A 106 10.73 -9.02 12.45
CA GLU A 106 10.69 -10.41 12.91
C GLU A 106 9.31 -11.07 12.70
N ARG A 107 8.26 -10.27 12.53
CA ARG A 107 6.89 -10.73 12.32
C ARG A 107 6.59 -11.06 10.85
N LEU A 108 7.54 -10.83 9.93
CA LEU A 108 7.35 -10.92 8.49
C LEU A 108 8.40 -11.81 7.84
N VAL A 109 8.04 -12.46 6.72
CA VAL A 109 8.99 -13.20 5.87
C VAL A 109 9.48 -12.33 4.72
N GLY A 110 8.63 -11.47 4.18
CA GLY A 110 8.93 -10.64 3.03
C GLY A 110 7.89 -9.56 2.77
N LEU A 111 8.23 -8.63 1.90
CA LEU A 111 7.36 -7.54 1.45
C LEU A 111 7.31 -7.53 -0.07
N ILE A 112 6.10 -7.39 -0.64
CA ILE A 112 5.89 -6.96 -2.03
C ILE A 112 5.21 -5.61 -1.93
N VAL A 113 5.85 -4.56 -2.40
CA VAL A 113 5.32 -3.20 -2.33
C VAL A 113 5.21 -2.62 -3.72
N GLU A 114 3.99 -2.25 -4.07
CA GLU A 114 3.62 -1.82 -5.42
C GLU A 114 3.11 -0.39 -5.40
N ALA A 115 3.65 0.44 -6.32
CA ALA A 115 3.29 1.85 -6.46
C ALA A 115 3.39 2.61 -5.13
N THR A 116 4.44 2.32 -4.33
CA THR A 116 4.64 2.96 -3.03
C THR A 116 5.03 4.42 -3.19
N HIS A 117 4.64 5.22 -2.22
CA HIS A 117 5.04 6.62 -2.10
C HIS A 117 6.27 6.75 -1.20
N PHE A 118 7.13 7.71 -1.52
CA PHE A 118 8.31 8.02 -0.72
C PHE A 118 8.24 9.42 -0.11
N PHE A 119 8.02 10.45 -0.96
CA PHE A 119 7.93 11.82 -0.49
C PHE A 119 6.60 12.09 0.24
N ARG A 120 6.69 12.87 1.31
CA ARG A 120 5.50 13.44 1.98
C ARG A 120 4.88 14.54 1.13
N SER A 121 5.69 15.39 0.53
CA SER A 121 5.24 16.43 -0.39
C SER A 121 4.85 15.83 -1.74
N LYS A 122 3.65 16.16 -2.19
CA LYS A 122 3.05 15.62 -3.41
C LYS A 122 2.53 16.74 -4.33
N PRO A 123 3.40 17.67 -4.78
CA PRO A 123 2.97 18.80 -5.60
C PRO A 123 2.33 18.40 -6.92
N ALA A 124 2.83 17.36 -7.61
CA ALA A 124 2.24 16.88 -8.86
C ALA A 124 0.89 16.18 -8.64
N SER A 125 0.65 15.62 -7.46
CA SER A 125 -0.61 14.97 -7.10
C SER A 125 -1.60 15.90 -6.38
N ARG A 126 -1.26 17.19 -6.20
CA ARG A 126 -2.06 18.14 -5.40
C ARG A 126 -3.47 18.30 -5.94
N GLU A 127 -3.62 18.55 -7.24
CA GLU A 127 -4.93 18.71 -7.89
C GLU A 127 -5.81 17.47 -7.72
N PHE A 128 -5.21 16.29 -7.78
CA PHE A 128 -5.93 15.04 -7.54
C PHE A 128 -6.50 14.97 -6.12
N PHE A 129 -5.70 15.29 -5.10
CA PHE A 129 -6.19 15.32 -3.72
C PHE A 129 -7.25 16.42 -3.52
N ASP A 130 -7.07 17.59 -4.15
CA ASP A 130 -8.06 18.66 -4.10
C ASP A 130 -9.39 18.24 -4.72
N THR A 131 -9.37 17.46 -5.83
CA THR A 131 -10.55 16.86 -6.43
C THR A 131 -11.24 15.87 -5.48
N MET A 132 -10.49 14.99 -4.83
CA MET A 132 -11.03 14.05 -3.84
C MET A 132 -11.74 14.80 -2.68
N ILE A 133 -11.21 15.95 -2.28
CA ILE A 133 -11.76 16.75 -1.17
C ILE A 133 -13.00 17.54 -1.60
N ALA A 134 -12.91 18.25 -2.71
CA ALA A 134 -13.92 19.22 -3.13
C ALA A 134 -15.06 18.61 -3.92
N ASN A 135 -14.78 17.59 -4.75
CA ASN A 135 -15.75 16.97 -5.63
C ASN A 135 -15.36 15.52 -5.97
N PRO A 136 -15.53 14.56 -5.06
CA PRO A 136 -15.18 13.16 -5.32
C PRO A 136 -15.97 12.53 -6.48
N ASP A 137 -17.13 13.07 -6.84
CA ASP A 137 -17.90 12.62 -8.01
C ASP A 137 -17.16 12.90 -9.35
N ALA A 138 -16.25 13.87 -9.39
CA ALA A 138 -15.41 14.14 -10.55
C ALA A 138 -14.35 13.07 -10.86
N LEU A 139 -14.19 12.06 -10.01
CA LEU A 139 -13.31 10.90 -10.26
C LEU A 139 -13.80 10.02 -11.43
N GLY A 140 -14.99 10.27 -11.94
CA GLY A 140 -15.60 9.60 -13.08
C GLY A 140 -16.52 8.45 -12.70
N GLU A 141 -17.54 8.21 -13.54
CA GLU A 141 -18.64 7.28 -13.27
C GLU A 141 -18.18 5.86 -12.93
N ARG A 142 -17.19 5.32 -13.66
CA ARG A 142 -16.65 4.00 -13.39
C ARG A 142 -16.09 3.90 -11.97
N VAL A 143 -15.32 4.88 -11.54
CA VAL A 143 -14.69 4.91 -10.21
C VAL A 143 -15.75 5.05 -9.13
N THR A 144 -16.64 6.03 -9.26
CA THR A 144 -17.68 6.31 -8.26
C THR A 144 -18.67 5.16 -8.09
N THR A 145 -18.99 4.43 -9.19
CA THR A 145 -19.83 3.23 -9.13
C THR A 145 -19.17 2.12 -8.30
N VAL A 146 -17.88 1.86 -8.50
CA VAL A 146 -17.16 0.84 -7.73
C VAL A 146 -17.04 1.25 -6.27
N LEU A 147 -16.70 2.52 -5.99
CA LEU A 147 -16.60 3.04 -4.63
C LEU A 147 -17.93 2.96 -3.87
N ALA A 148 -19.05 3.31 -4.54
CA ALA A 148 -20.38 3.23 -3.95
C ALA A 148 -20.79 1.77 -3.66
N ARG A 149 -20.42 0.83 -4.53
CA ARG A 149 -20.67 -0.60 -4.32
C ARG A 149 -19.87 -1.14 -3.13
N GLU A 150 -18.58 -0.80 -3.02
CA GLU A 150 -17.69 -1.31 -1.99
C GLU A 150 -17.96 -0.69 -0.62
N HIS A 151 -18.19 0.63 -0.56
CA HIS A 151 -18.25 1.40 0.69
C HIS A 151 -19.65 1.91 1.05
N GLY A 152 -20.66 1.64 0.20
CA GLY A 152 -22.04 2.11 0.39
C GLY A 152 -22.11 3.65 0.35
N GLU A 153 -23.05 4.22 1.10
CA GLU A 153 -23.31 5.67 1.11
C GLU A 153 -22.14 6.51 1.63
N ALA A 154 -21.27 5.90 2.46
CA ALA A 154 -20.14 6.61 3.09
C ALA A 154 -18.92 6.80 2.15
N TRP A 155 -18.95 6.31 0.91
CA TRP A 155 -17.79 6.34 0.04
C TRP A 155 -17.24 7.76 -0.22
N ARG A 156 -18.12 8.78 -0.32
CA ARG A 156 -17.67 10.15 -0.54
C ARG A 156 -16.89 10.68 0.66
N ASP A 157 -17.40 10.46 1.87
CA ASP A 157 -16.74 10.88 3.11
C ASP A 157 -15.39 10.18 3.26
N LEU A 158 -15.31 8.90 2.90
CA LEU A 158 -14.07 8.11 2.95
C LEU A 158 -13.01 8.68 2.00
N ILE A 159 -13.38 8.93 0.74
CA ILE A 159 -12.47 9.49 -0.27
C ILE A 159 -12.03 10.90 0.11
N THR A 160 -12.96 11.73 0.57
CA THR A 160 -12.64 13.07 1.09
C THR A 160 -11.67 12.99 2.28
N ALA A 161 -11.91 12.08 3.23
CA ALA A 161 -11.04 11.91 4.40
C ALA A 161 -9.61 11.48 4.00
N ASN A 162 -9.48 10.59 2.99
CA ASN A 162 -8.19 10.18 2.46
C ASN A 162 -7.46 11.36 1.79
N GLY A 163 -8.15 12.13 0.95
CA GLY A 163 -7.59 13.34 0.34
C GLY A 163 -7.11 14.37 1.38
N VAL A 164 -7.92 14.62 2.42
CA VAL A 164 -7.56 15.53 3.53
C VAL A 164 -6.33 15.03 4.28
N ALA A 165 -6.25 13.72 4.55
CA ALA A 165 -5.09 13.14 5.25
C ALA A 165 -3.80 13.30 4.44
N TRP A 166 -3.82 13.02 3.13
CA TRP A 166 -2.68 13.25 2.26
C TRP A 166 -2.27 14.72 2.17
N ARG A 167 -3.25 15.65 2.09
CA ARG A 167 -2.95 17.08 2.11
C ARG A 167 -2.26 17.49 3.41
N ARG A 168 -2.72 16.99 4.56
CA ARG A 168 -2.07 17.25 5.86
C ARG A 168 -0.66 16.67 5.93
N ILE A 169 -0.44 15.44 5.41
CA ILE A 169 0.90 14.86 5.31
C ILE A 169 1.84 15.79 4.56
N ALA A 170 1.37 16.38 3.44
CA ALA A 170 2.18 17.26 2.61
C ALA A 170 2.42 18.64 3.24
N ASP A 171 1.38 19.24 3.86
CA ASP A 171 1.40 20.61 4.33
C ASP A 171 2.06 20.73 5.74
N GLU A 172 1.97 19.70 6.59
CA GLU A 172 2.47 19.69 7.97
C GLU A 172 3.88 19.07 8.10
N ARG A 173 4.63 18.98 7.02
CA ARG A 173 6.00 18.48 7.04
C ARG A 173 6.95 19.49 7.67
N SER A 174 7.97 18.99 8.34
CA SER A 174 9.19 19.75 8.68
C SER A 174 10.32 19.39 7.71
N ASP A 175 11.40 20.16 7.68
CA ASP A 175 12.58 19.86 6.86
C ASP A 175 13.21 18.51 7.20
N ALA A 176 13.00 18.00 8.43
CA ALA A 176 13.45 16.68 8.86
C ALA A 176 12.54 15.54 8.37
N ASP A 177 11.33 15.85 7.90
CA ASP A 177 10.29 14.87 7.52
C ASP A 177 10.06 14.88 5.99
N GLU A 178 11.11 14.75 5.19
CA GLU A 178 10.96 14.77 3.73
C GLU A 178 10.30 13.51 3.18
N ASP A 179 10.51 12.36 3.84
CA ASP A 179 9.95 11.07 3.43
C ASP A 179 8.92 10.52 4.46
N LEU A 180 8.12 9.57 4.00
CA LEU A 180 7.07 8.91 4.80
C LEU A 180 7.62 7.96 5.87
N TYR A 181 8.92 7.67 5.87
CA TYR A 181 9.56 6.65 6.69
C TYR A 181 10.54 7.23 7.70
N GLY A 182 10.66 8.56 7.76
CA GLY A 182 11.55 9.27 8.68
C GLY A 182 13.03 8.91 8.48
N GLY A 183 13.49 8.83 7.25
CA GLY A 183 14.89 8.50 6.89
C GLY A 183 15.29 7.05 7.18
N ARG A 184 14.36 6.16 7.56
CA ARG A 184 14.69 4.83 8.09
C ARG A 184 14.69 3.69 7.04
N LEU A 185 14.32 3.94 5.77
CA LEU A 185 14.25 2.85 4.78
C LEU A 185 15.57 2.09 4.58
N GLY A 186 16.71 2.75 4.75
CA GLY A 186 18.02 2.08 4.72
C GLY A 186 18.24 1.04 5.81
N SER A 187 17.43 1.05 6.87
CA SER A 187 17.45 0.04 7.95
C SER A 187 16.52 -1.15 7.71
N LEU A 188 15.83 -1.20 6.58
CA LEU A 188 14.91 -2.31 6.25
C LEU A 188 15.70 -3.63 6.12
N ARG A 189 15.34 -4.62 6.93
CA ARG A 189 16.00 -5.94 7.00
C ARG A 189 15.16 -7.05 6.37
N VAL A 190 13.86 -6.84 6.22
CA VAL A 190 12.95 -7.80 5.61
C VAL A 190 13.20 -7.84 4.11
N PRO A 191 13.31 -9.02 3.48
CA PRO A 191 13.37 -9.12 2.02
C PRO A 191 12.21 -8.37 1.39
N ALA A 192 12.50 -7.50 0.43
CA ALA A 192 11.47 -6.66 -0.19
C ALA A 192 11.57 -6.69 -1.72
N LEU A 193 10.42 -6.74 -2.38
CA LEU A 193 10.24 -6.55 -3.80
C LEU A 193 9.47 -5.25 -4.03
N VAL A 194 10.10 -4.27 -4.64
CA VAL A 194 9.45 -3.01 -5.07
C VAL A 194 9.07 -3.14 -6.53
N ILE A 195 7.78 -2.98 -6.82
CA ILE A 195 7.23 -2.95 -8.18
C ILE A 195 6.64 -1.56 -8.42
N HIS A 196 6.97 -0.95 -9.56
CA HIS A 196 6.44 0.36 -9.90
C HIS A 196 6.18 0.50 -11.39
N GLY A 197 5.10 1.19 -11.76
CA GLY A 197 4.83 1.51 -13.15
C GLY A 197 5.60 2.75 -13.59
N ALA A 198 6.26 2.69 -14.75
CA ALA A 198 7.01 3.85 -15.30
C ALA A 198 6.08 5.03 -15.67
N ARG A 199 4.79 4.76 -15.85
CA ARG A 199 3.75 5.75 -16.23
C ARG A 199 2.83 6.11 -15.07
N ASP A 200 3.22 5.82 -13.84
CA ASP A 200 2.41 6.12 -12.67
C ASP A 200 2.25 7.64 -12.48
N PRO A 201 1.01 8.20 -12.63
CA PRO A 201 0.77 9.63 -12.51
C PRO A 201 0.83 10.14 -11.06
N ARG A 202 1.01 9.26 -10.07
CA ARG A 202 1.13 9.59 -8.65
C ARG A 202 2.58 9.70 -8.19
N THR A 203 3.52 9.38 -9.06
CA THR A 203 4.96 9.47 -8.78
C THR A 203 5.44 10.90 -8.98
N GLU A 204 6.02 11.47 -7.94
CA GLU A 204 6.64 12.79 -8.04
C GLU A 204 7.97 12.72 -8.81
N PRO A 205 8.40 13.79 -9.49
CA PRO A 205 9.71 13.85 -10.11
C PRO A 205 10.83 13.51 -9.11
N GLY A 206 11.72 12.57 -9.46
CA GLY A 206 12.83 12.13 -8.62
C GLY A 206 12.44 11.18 -7.46
N GLU A 207 11.18 10.90 -7.26
CA GLU A 207 10.71 10.06 -6.13
C GLU A 207 11.25 8.62 -6.19
N LEU A 208 11.30 8.00 -7.36
CA LEU A 208 11.83 6.64 -7.53
C LEU A 208 13.35 6.57 -7.32
N ASP A 209 14.08 7.59 -7.72
CA ASP A 209 15.52 7.66 -7.49
C ASP A 209 15.82 7.86 -6.01
N ALA A 210 15.06 8.72 -5.32
CA ALA A 210 15.17 8.92 -3.88
C ALA A 210 14.79 7.64 -3.08
N LEU A 211 13.71 6.96 -3.45
CA LEU A 211 13.32 5.68 -2.86
C LEU A 211 14.42 4.63 -3.04
N ARG A 212 14.97 4.53 -4.24
CA ARG A 212 16.08 3.61 -4.54
C ARG A 212 17.32 3.95 -3.73
N ALA A 213 17.70 5.23 -3.67
CA ALA A 213 18.82 5.68 -2.87
C ALA A 213 18.63 5.38 -1.37
N ALA A 214 17.43 5.59 -0.84
CA ALA A 214 17.11 5.29 0.56
C ALA A 214 17.23 3.80 0.87
N LEU A 215 16.79 2.91 -0.05
CA LEU A 215 16.86 1.46 0.13
C LEU A 215 18.29 0.89 -0.03
N PHE A 216 19.10 1.44 -0.96
CA PHE A 216 20.40 0.85 -1.34
C PHE A 216 21.62 1.69 -0.97
N GLY A 217 21.41 2.94 -0.54
CA GLY A 217 22.50 3.90 -0.23
C GLY A 217 23.28 3.61 1.05
N GLN A 218 22.87 2.62 1.86
CA GLN A 218 23.55 2.24 3.09
C GLN A 218 24.48 1.03 2.87
N PRO A 219 25.62 0.93 3.60
CA PRO A 219 26.59 -0.16 3.46
C PRO A 219 26.01 -1.54 3.87
N HIS A 220 24.94 -1.57 4.65
CA HIS A 220 24.17 -2.79 4.93
C HIS A 220 23.13 -2.95 3.82
N ARG A 221 23.45 -3.81 2.85
CA ARG A 221 22.58 -4.09 1.71
C ARG A 221 21.18 -4.47 2.19
N SER A 222 20.21 -3.62 1.90
CA SER A 222 18.81 -4.01 1.92
C SER A 222 18.64 -5.23 0.99
N ALA A 223 17.96 -6.27 1.46
CA ALA A 223 17.57 -7.41 0.62
C ALA A 223 16.41 -7.04 -0.35
N ALA A 224 16.34 -5.78 -0.73
CA ALA A 224 15.32 -5.25 -1.63
C ALA A 224 15.68 -5.50 -3.09
N ARG A 225 14.64 -5.75 -3.91
CA ARG A 225 14.71 -5.82 -5.37
C ARG A 225 13.80 -4.72 -5.93
N PHE A 226 14.20 -4.14 -7.04
CA PHE A 226 13.46 -3.04 -7.67
C PHE A 226 13.09 -3.41 -9.10
N GLN A 227 11.79 -3.33 -9.43
CA GLN A 227 11.27 -3.65 -10.75
C GLN A 227 10.41 -2.51 -11.27
N ILE A 228 10.82 -1.89 -12.37
CA ILE A 228 10.05 -0.87 -13.08
C ILE A 228 9.40 -1.51 -14.31
N LEU A 229 8.08 -1.35 -14.42
CA LEU A 229 7.29 -1.84 -15.55
C LEU A 229 7.03 -0.70 -16.54
N ALA A 230 7.61 -0.79 -17.73
CA ALA A 230 7.56 0.28 -18.74
C ALA A 230 6.13 0.69 -19.13
N GLU A 231 5.22 -0.30 -19.22
CA GLU A 231 3.82 -0.09 -19.60
C GLU A 231 2.88 0.11 -18.40
N GLY A 232 3.38 -0.03 -17.17
CA GLY A 232 2.59 0.06 -15.95
C GLY A 232 2.31 1.51 -15.57
N ALA A 233 1.10 1.76 -15.07
CA ALA A 233 0.71 2.98 -14.38
C ALA A 233 0.65 2.75 -12.86
N HIS A 234 -0.40 3.26 -12.18
CA HIS A 234 -0.47 3.22 -10.70
C HIS A 234 -0.80 1.86 -10.11
N SER A 235 -1.44 0.96 -10.85
CA SER A 235 -1.90 -0.33 -10.33
C SER A 235 -1.51 -1.50 -11.22
N PRO A 236 -0.20 -1.73 -11.45
CA PRO A 236 0.30 -2.73 -12.39
C PRO A 236 -0.27 -4.13 -12.21
N HIS A 237 -0.61 -4.55 -10.98
CA HIS A 237 -1.21 -5.86 -10.70
C HIS A 237 -2.60 -6.04 -11.32
N SER A 238 -3.35 -4.97 -11.51
CA SER A 238 -4.71 -4.99 -12.06
C SER A 238 -4.78 -4.51 -13.51
N GLU A 239 -3.72 -3.92 -14.06
CA GLU A 239 -3.67 -3.40 -15.40
C GLU A 239 -3.45 -4.50 -16.43
N ARG A 240 -4.22 -4.47 -17.53
CA ARG A 240 -4.17 -5.50 -18.57
C ARG A 240 -2.77 -5.74 -19.15
N ALA A 241 -1.98 -4.68 -19.27
CA ALA A 241 -0.67 -4.74 -19.89
C ALA A 241 0.40 -5.40 -18.99
N THR A 242 0.24 -5.34 -17.67
CA THR A 242 1.29 -5.65 -16.71
C THR A 242 0.94 -6.71 -15.67
N ALA A 243 -0.34 -7.00 -15.45
CA ALA A 243 -0.78 -7.90 -14.38
C ALA A 243 -0.16 -9.30 -14.43
N ASP A 244 0.00 -9.89 -15.62
CA ASP A 244 0.64 -11.20 -15.78
C ASP A 244 2.15 -11.14 -15.49
N GLU A 245 2.79 -10.03 -15.81
CA GLU A 245 4.20 -9.81 -15.50
C GLU A 245 4.40 -9.61 -14.00
N VAL A 246 3.57 -8.80 -13.35
CA VAL A 246 3.55 -8.64 -11.89
C VAL A 246 3.40 -9.99 -11.20
N THR A 247 2.44 -10.81 -11.64
CA THR A 247 2.21 -12.14 -11.08
C THR A 247 3.47 -13.01 -11.17
N ARG A 248 4.12 -13.07 -12.34
CA ARG A 248 5.35 -13.85 -12.52
C ARG A 248 6.54 -13.35 -11.69
N ILE A 249 6.66 -12.03 -11.54
CA ILE A 249 7.71 -11.42 -10.71
C ILE A 249 7.47 -11.75 -9.24
N ALA A 250 6.23 -11.62 -8.76
CA ALA A 250 5.84 -11.95 -7.41
C ALA A 250 6.07 -13.44 -7.10
N GLN A 251 5.66 -14.37 -7.98
CA GLN A 251 5.88 -15.80 -7.81
C GLN A 251 7.37 -16.14 -7.67
N ARG A 252 8.24 -15.54 -8.48
CA ARG A 252 9.70 -15.72 -8.36
C ARG A 252 10.22 -15.22 -7.03
N PHE A 253 9.80 -14.03 -6.60
CA PHE A 253 10.20 -13.49 -5.31
C PHE A 253 9.75 -14.39 -4.15
N LEU A 254 8.49 -14.83 -4.15
CA LEU A 254 7.94 -15.73 -3.13
C LEU A 254 8.68 -17.06 -3.07
N SER A 255 9.07 -17.63 -4.23
CA SER A 255 9.91 -18.83 -4.29
C SER A 255 11.29 -18.61 -3.72
N ASP A 256 11.93 -17.46 -4.03
CA ASP A 256 13.29 -17.16 -3.57
C ASP A 256 13.38 -16.95 -2.05
N ILE A 257 12.40 -16.31 -1.44
CA ILE A 257 12.35 -16.12 0.03
C ILE A 257 11.87 -17.38 0.77
N ALA A 258 11.38 -18.38 0.05
CA ALA A 258 10.96 -19.65 0.60
C ALA A 258 12.12 -20.60 0.85
N ASP A 259 13.20 -20.45 0.09
CA ASP A 259 14.41 -21.25 0.20
C ASP A 259 15.56 -20.40 0.78
N PRO A 260 15.73 -20.38 2.11
CA PRO A 260 16.80 -19.60 2.74
C PRO A 260 18.22 -20.08 2.37
N ALA A 261 18.37 -21.26 1.76
CA ALA A 261 19.65 -21.77 1.28
C ALA A 261 20.02 -21.21 -0.11
N ARG A 262 19.08 -20.59 -0.82
CA ARG A 262 19.35 -19.96 -2.11
C ARG A 262 20.02 -18.60 -1.91
N PRO A 263 21.30 -18.40 -2.36
CA PRO A 263 21.93 -17.10 -2.24
C PRO A 263 21.10 -16.05 -2.98
N ALA A 264 20.97 -14.87 -2.37
CA ALA A 264 20.31 -13.75 -3.03
C ALA A 264 20.96 -13.54 -4.43
N PRO A 265 20.17 -13.42 -5.50
CA PRO A 265 20.75 -13.11 -6.82
C PRO A 265 21.57 -11.84 -6.70
N PRO A 266 22.70 -11.73 -7.44
CA PRO A 266 23.50 -10.52 -7.42
C PRO A 266 22.61 -9.31 -7.71
N ALA A 267 22.83 -8.24 -6.95
CA ALA A 267 22.16 -6.97 -7.23
C ALA A 267 22.35 -6.67 -8.71
N ASP A 268 21.25 -6.37 -9.41
CA ASP A 268 21.29 -6.01 -10.83
C ASP A 268 22.31 -4.89 -11.00
N PRO A 269 23.46 -5.13 -11.68
CA PRO A 269 24.42 -4.07 -11.92
C PRO A 269 23.64 -3.00 -12.68
N ALA A 270 23.62 -1.79 -12.15
CA ALA A 270 22.98 -0.64 -12.76
C ALA A 270 23.22 -0.72 -14.27
N ARG A 271 22.14 -0.91 -15.04
CA ARG A 271 22.20 -0.84 -16.50
C ARG A 271 22.88 0.50 -16.80
N PRO A 272 24.02 0.53 -17.48
CA PRO A 272 24.68 1.80 -17.74
C PRO A 272 23.66 2.74 -18.35
N ALA A 273 23.61 3.98 -17.86
CA ALA A 273 22.76 5.02 -18.42
C ALA A 273 22.95 4.99 -19.92
N ASP A 274 21.88 4.79 -20.67
CA ASP A 274 21.88 4.80 -22.13
C ASP A 274 22.50 6.14 -22.54
N PRO A 275 23.57 6.18 -23.34
CA PRO A 275 24.20 7.44 -23.72
C PRO A 275 23.12 8.32 -24.36
N ALA A 276 22.97 9.51 -23.84
CA ALA A 276 21.97 10.50 -24.17
C ALA A 276 21.59 10.44 -25.66
N ARG A 277 20.38 9.96 -25.93
CA ARG A 277 19.75 10.06 -27.24
C ARG A 277 19.63 11.55 -27.54
N PRO A 278 20.10 12.04 -28.68
CA PRO A 278 19.96 13.46 -29.03
C PRO A 278 18.49 13.83 -28.99
N ALA A 279 18.18 15.00 -28.45
CA ALA A 279 16.82 15.53 -28.34
C ALA A 279 16.13 15.47 -29.70
N ASP A 280 15.09 14.67 -29.80
CA ASP A 280 14.20 14.66 -30.97
C ASP A 280 13.50 16.04 -31.06
N PRO A 281 13.38 16.60 -32.26
CA PRO A 281 12.67 17.86 -32.44
C PRO A 281 11.22 17.71 -31.99
N ALA A 282 10.69 18.73 -31.32
CA ALA A 282 9.39 18.81 -30.73
C ALA A 282 8.31 18.18 -31.61
N LEU A 283 7.67 17.12 -31.11
CA LEU A 283 6.50 16.53 -31.74
C LEU A 283 5.31 17.52 -31.64
N PRO A 284 4.52 17.68 -32.72
CA PRO A 284 3.31 18.50 -32.67
C PRO A 284 2.30 17.91 -31.69
N ALA A 285 1.51 18.77 -31.05
CA ALA A 285 0.47 18.41 -30.10
C ALA A 285 -0.45 17.31 -30.67
N PRO A 286 -0.83 16.29 -29.86
CA PRO A 286 -1.69 15.22 -30.36
C PRO A 286 -3.06 15.78 -30.77
N PRO A 287 -3.64 15.31 -31.88
CA PRO A 287 -5.02 15.65 -32.26
C PRO A 287 -5.98 15.09 -31.21
N GLY A 288 -7.06 15.85 -30.95
CA GLY A 288 -8.08 15.53 -29.97
C GLY A 288 -8.55 14.07 -30.06
N LEU A 289 -8.70 13.42 -28.90
CA LEU A 289 -9.18 12.05 -28.79
C LEU A 289 -10.57 11.92 -29.42
N PRO A 290 -10.80 10.94 -30.31
CA PRO A 290 -12.15 10.61 -30.77
C PRO A 290 -12.99 10.04 -29.61
N ALA A 291 -14.29 10.35 -29.62
CA ALA A 291 -15.26 9.84 -28.66
C ALA A 291 -15.20 8.30 -28.53
N PRO A 292 -15.45 7.75 -27.34
CA PRO A 292 -15.39 6.32 -27.11
C PRO A 292 -16.40 5.59 -28.00
N ARG A 293 -15.90 4.64 -28.80
CA ARG A 293 -16.76 3.68 -29.52
C ARG A 293 -17.18 2.60 -28.53
N ASP A 294 -18.47 2.24 -28.61
CA ASP A 294 -19.09 1.17 -27.83
C ASP A 294 -18.27 -0.14 -27.95
N LEU A 295 -17.77 -0.60 -26.81
CA LEU A 295 -17.18 -1.93 -26.71
C LEU A 295 -18.32 -2.94 -26.54
N PRO A 296 -18.28 -4.11 -27.22
CA PRO A 296 -19.29 -5.16 -27.02
C PRO A 296 -19.29 -5.63 -25.56
N ALA A 297 -20.49 -5.93 -25.08
CA ALA A 297 -20.72 -6.45 -23.72
C ALA A 297 -19.80 -7.63 -23.39
N PRO A 298 -19.30 -7.77 -22.15
CA PRO A 298 -18.52 -8.91 -21.76
C PRO A 298 -19.35 -10.18 -21.89
N ARG A 299 -18.80 -11.20 -22.58
CA ARG A 299 -19.38 -12.53 -22.60
C ARG A 299 -19.32 -13.11 -21.20
N ASP A 300 -20.40 -13.78 -20.81
CA ASP A 300 -20.59 -14.43 -19.52
C ASP A 300 -19.35 -15.24 -19.12
N LEU A 301 -18.64 -14.75 -18.11
CA LEU A 301 -17.69 -15.55 -17.37
C LEU A 301 -18.49 -16.39 -16.38
N PRO A 302 -18.16 -17.68 -16.18
CA PRO A 302 -18.82 -18.48 -15.16
C PRO A 302 -18.70 -17.78 -13.81
N ALA A 303 -19.80 -17.79 -13.04
CA ALA A 303 -19.88 -17.21 -11.73
C ALA A 303 -18.69 -17.69 -10.86
N PRO A 304 -18.06 -16.81 -10.08
CA PRO A 304 -17.04 -17.22 -9.13
C PRO A 304 -17.64 -18.31 -8.23
N ARG A 305 -16.93 -19.42 -8.08
CA ARG A 305 -17.30 -20.41 -7.06
C ARG A 305 -17.29 -19.69 -5.73
N ASP A 306 -18.38 -19.86 -4.98
CA ASP A 306 -18.60 -19.26 -3.68
C ASP A 306 -17.36 -19.40 -2.81
N LEU A 307 -16.67 -18.29 -2.57
CA LEU A 307 -15.73 -18.19 -1.45
C LEU A 307 -16.55 -18.38 -0.17
N PRO A 308 -16.05 -19.13 0.82
CA PRO A 308 -16.79 -19.36 2.05
C PRO A 308 -17.18 -18.01 2.67
N ALA A 309 -18.34 -17.97 3.28
CA ALA A 309 -18.89 -16.76 3.92
C ALA A 309 -17.85 -16.09 4.83
N PRO A 310 -17.82 -14.74 4.88
CA PRO A 310 -16.88 -14.00 5.71
C PRO A 310 -16.97 -14.48 7.16
N ARG A 311 -15.80 -14.66 7.81
CA ARG A 311 -15.74 -15.00 9.22
C ARG A 311 -15.62 -13.73 10.04
N ASP A 312 -16.49 -13.55 11.01
CA ASP A 312 -16.33 -12.51 12.03
C ASP A 312 -15.18 -12.89 12.96
N LEU A 313 -14.30 -11.95 13.25
CA LEU A 313 -13.25 -12.15 14.25
C LEU A 313 -13.87 -12.33 15.63
N PRO A 314 -13.42 -13.31 16.45
CA PRO A 314 -13.81 -13.36 17.86
C PRO A 314 -13.36 -12.07 18.56
N ALA A 315 -14.15 -11.60 19.52
CA ALA A 315 -13.76 -10.47 20.36
C ALA A 315 -12.39 -10.73 20.99
N PRO A 316 -11.48 -9.72 21.00
CA PRO A 316 -10.20 -9.89 21.68
C PRO A 316 -10.45 -10.23 23.15
N PRO A 317 -9.58 -11.08 23.76
CA PRO A 317 -9.65 -11.35 25.19
C PRO A 317 -9.52 -10.04 25.97
N ASP A 318 -10.30 -9.90 27.05
CA ASP A 318 -10.24 -8.75 27.94
C ASP A 318 -8.78 -8.55 28.42
N LEU A 319 -8.20 -7.43 28.03
CA LEU A 319 -6.91 -7.01 28.59
C LEU A 319 -7.17 -6.63 30.05
N PRO A 320 -6.34 -7.09 31.01
CA PRO A 320 -6.45 -6.68 32.41
C PRO A 320 -6.38 -5.16 32.50
N ALA A 321 -7.21 -4.57 33.35
CA ALA A 321 -7.25 -3.15 33.62
C ALA A 321 -5.84 -2.63 33.93
N PRO A 322 -5.46 -1.43 33.44
CA PRO A 322 -4.17 -0.86 33.77
C PRO A 322 -4.06 -0.75 35.29
N ARG A 323 -2.97 -1.30 35.86
CA ARG A 323 -2.63 -1.07 37.27
C ARG A 323 -2.36 0.40 37.45
N ASP A 324 -2.97 0.98 38.47
CA ASP A 324 -2.72 2.36 38.90
C ASP A 324 -1.19 2.55 39.05
N LEU A 325 -0.64 3.42 38.23
CA LEU A 325 0.73 3.88 38.41
C LEU A 325 0.72 4.86 39.58
N PRO A 326 1.68 4.82 40.50
CA PRO A 326 1.81 5.80 41.57
C PRO A 326 2.01 7.20 40.96
N ASP A 327 1.42 8.21 41.58
CA ASP A 327 1.55 9.62 41.20
C ASP A 327 3.04 10.00 41.09
N PRO A 328 3.41 10.80 40.08
CA PRO A 328 4.77 11.31 39.98
C PRO A 328 5.10 12.21 41.18
N PRO A 329 6.34 12.16 41.69
CA PRO A 329 6.75 13.04 42.79
C PRO A 329 6.68 14.51 42.37
N ASP A 330 6.23 15.35 43.30
CA ASP A 330 6.16 16.82 43.13
C ASP A 330 7.52 17.39 42.71
N LEU A 331 7.55 18.08 41.59
CA LEU A 331 8.71 18.86 41.17
C LEU A 331 8.82 20.13 42.02
N PRO A 332 10.02 20.52 42.50
CA PRO A 332 10.22 21.74 43.25
C PRO A 332 9.98 22.97 42.34
N ASP A 333 9.37 24.02 42.93
CA ASP A 333 9.12 25.30 42.30
C ASP A 333 10.40 25.95 41.76
N PRO A 334 10.32 26.63 40.60
CA PRO A 334 11.47 27.36 40.08
C PRO A 334 11.83 28.56 40.97
N PRO A 335 13.15 28.88 41.08
CA PRO A 335 13.59 30.01 41.92
C PRO A 335 13.11 31.34 41.34
N ASP A 336 12.59 32.23 42.24
CA ASP A 336 12.26 33.62 41.97
C ASP A 336 13.48 34.40 41.48
N HIS A 337 13.38 34.95 40.28
CA HIS A 337 14.34 35.95 39.80
C HIS A 337 13.93 37.33 40.33
N GLN A 338 14.75 37.85 41.22
CA GLN A 338 14.85 39.29 41.51
C GLN A 338 15.74 39.97 40.47
#